data_1440bd1bec301568762f9c7b599c93b3
#
_entry.id   1440bd1bec301568762f9c7b599c93b3
#
_cell.length_a   1.000
_cell.length_b   1.000
_cell.length_c   1.000
_cell.angle_alpha   90.00
_cell.angle_beta   90.00
_cell.angle_gamma   90.00
#
_symmetry.space_group_name_H-M   'P 1'
#
loop_
_entity.id
_entity.type
_entity.pdbx_description
1 polymer ?
#
loop_
_entity_poly.entity_id
_entity_poly.type
_entity_poly.pdbx_seq_one_letter_code
_entity_poly.pdbx_strand_id
1 'polypeptide(L)'
;MSFFRPFWFPERNSKKVTFVANQRFMQLNKIPQLQHTASNNFFLLAGPCAIEGEEMALRIAETVLKITDKLEIPYVFKGSFKKANRSRIDSFTGIGDEKALKILRKVSETFKIPTVTDIHEVSDAKMAAEYVDVLQIPAFLVRQTDLVVAAAETGKVVNLKKGQFM
;
A
#
# COMPACT_ATOMS: atom_id res chain seq x y z
N MET A 1 1.65 26.04 14.00
CA MET A 1 1.27 25.11 15.09
C MET A 1 -0.17 24.69 14.85
N SER A 2 -0.41 23.52 14.33
CA SER A 2 -1.76 23.01 14.08
C SER A 2 -1.98 21.79 14.97
N PHE A 3 -2.92 21.92 15.91
CA PHE A 3 -3.32 20.86 16.84
C PHE A 3 -4.26 19.91 16.11
N PHE A 4 -3.83 18.67 15.86
CA PHE A 4 -4.72 17.56 15.55
C PHE A 4 -5.27 17.00 16.85
N ARG A 5 -6.60 17.10 17.07
CA ARG A 5 -7.29 16.34 18.12
C ARG A 5 -7.56 14.92 17.61
N PRO A 6 -7.35 13.89 18.43
CA PRO A 6 -7.72 12.52 18.05
C PRO A 6 -9.25 12.39 18.01
N PHE A 7 -9.76 11.80 16.93
CA PHE A 7 -11.16 11.38 16.87
C PHE A 7 -11.39 10.20 17.82
N TRP A 8 -12.36 10.36 18.71
CA TRP A 8 -12.79 9.34 19.66
C TRP A 8 -14.00 8.58 19.09
N PHE A 9 -13.92 7.26 18.97
CA PHE A 9 -15.06 6.43 18.64
C PHE A 9 -15.47 5.63 19.88
N PRO A 10 -16.79 5.56 20.21
CA PRO A 10 -17.25 4.78 21.35
C PRO A 10 -17.13 3.29 21.11
N GLU A 11 -16.78 2.58 22.16
CA GLU A 11 -16.59 1.13 22.19
C GLU A 11 -17.85 0.36 21.77
N ARG A 12 -17.75 -0.43 20.69
CA ARG A 12 -18.52 -1.66 20.52
C ARG A 12 -17.53 -2.79 20.25
N ASN A 13 -17.33 -3.62 21.25
CA ASN A 13 -16.59 -4.88 21.23
C ASN A 13 -15.24 -4.92 20.50
N SER A 14 -14.21 -4.60 21.28
CA SER A 14 -12.89 -5.22 21.37
C SER A 14 -12.16 -5.59 20.08
N LYS A 15 -11.78 -4.62 19.25
CA LYS A 15 -10.44 -4.52 18.68
C LYS A 15 -10.10 -3.04 18.61
N LYS A 16 -9.24 -2.58 19.51
CA LYS A 16 -8.77 -1.20 19.56
C LYS A 16 -8.01 -0.88 18.27
N VAL A 17 -8.62 -0.09 17.38
CA VAL A 17 -7.88 0.59 16.33
C VAL A 17 -7.12 1.73 16.98
N THR A 18 -5.86 1.53 17.30
CA THR A 18 -5.03 2.55 17.92
C THR A 18 -4.40 3.37 16.80
N PHE A 19 -4.96 4.53 16.51
CA PHE A 19 -4.25 5.57 15.75
C PHE A 19 -3.18 6.17 16.65
N VAL A 20 -1.95 5.67 16.55
CA VAL A 20 -0.82 6.28 17.22
C VAL A 20 -0.29 7.41 16.35
N ALA A 21 -0.84 8.62 16.55
CA ALA A 21 -0.19 9.84 16.09
C ALA A 21 0.99 10.16 17.01
N ASN A 22 2.03 9.36 16.98
CA ASN A 22 3.27 9.69 17.64
C ASN A 22 4.27 10.20 16.59
N GLN A 23 4.53 11.49 16.63
CA GLN A 23 5.61 12.12 15.89
C GLN A 23 6.93 11.46 16.32
N ARG A 24 7.37 10.51 15.56
CA ARG A 24 8.74 10.04 15.36
C ARG A 24 8.71 8.58 14.91
N PHE A 25 9.00 8.41 13.64
CA PHE A 25 9.28 7.15 12.95
C PHE A 25 8.04 6.28 12.66
N MET A 26 7.66 6.29 11.41
CA MET A 26 6.89 5.21 10.81
C MET A 26 7.57 3.89 11.23
N GLN A 27 6.83 2.99 11.88
CA GLN A 27 7.40 1.73 12.34
C GLN A 27 7.55 0.80 11.13
N LEU A 28 8.59 1.03 10.33
CA LEU A 28 8.89 0.24 9.13
C LEU A 28 9.04 -1.25 9.43
N ASN A 29 9.44 -1.60 10.65
CA ASN A 29 9.56 -2.98 11.12
C ASN A 29 8.22 -3.74 11.19
N LYS A 30 7.08 -3.05 11.07
CA LYS A 30 5.77 -3.69 10.94
C LYS A 30 5.45 -4.17 9.52
N ILE A 31 6.21 -3.73 8.53
CA ILE A 31 6.05 -4.20 7.15
C ILE A 31 6.84 -5.50 7.02
N PRO A 32 6.18 -6.63 6.72
CA PRO A 32 6.88 -7.92 6.58
C PRO A 32 7.97 -7.86 5.50
N GLN A 33 9.06 -8.57 5.70
CA GLN A 33 10.16 -8.71 4.73
C GLN A 33 10.85 -7.41 4.31
N LEU A 34 10.54 -6.26 4.91
CA LEU A 34 11.19 -4.99 4.59
C LEU A 34 12.63 -4.98 5.09
N GLN A 35 13.57 -4.82 4.15
CA GLN A 35 15.00 -4.75 4.42
C GLN A 35 15.47 -3.30 4.63
N HIS A 36 16.71 -3.13 5.09
CA HIS A 36 17.38 -1.82 5.25
C HIS A 36 16.66 -0.82 6.18
N THR A 37 15.82 -1.30 7.09
CA THR A 37 15.03 -0.44 7.99
C THR A 37 15.86 0.39 8.98
N ALA A 38 17.13 0.05 9.17
CA ALA A 38 18.08 0.73 10.06
C ALA A 38 19.04 1.68 9.32
N SER A 39 18.94 1.80 8.01
CA SER A 39 19.92 2.56 7.19
C SER A 39 19.82 4.08 7.34
N ASN A 40 18.78 4.62 7.97
CA ASN A 40 18.44 6.05 8.02
C ASN A 40 18.15 6.68 6.64
N ASN A 41 18.03 5.87 5.59
CA ASN A 41 17.60 6.33 4.28
C ASN A 41 16.08 6.58 4.23
N PHE A 42 15.67 7.30 3.20
CA PHE A 42 14.23 7.43 2.92
C PHE A 42 13.62 6.09 2.53
N PHE A 43 12.33 5.95 2.78
CA PHE A 43 11.54 4.77 2.44
C PHE A 43 10.93 4.92 1.04
N LEU A 44 11.09 3.91 0.18
CA LEU A 44 10.66 3.95 -1.22
C LEU A 44 9.45 3.02 -1.47
N LEU A 45 8.38 3.60 -2.02
CA LEU A 45 7.27 2.89 -2.65
C LEU A 45 7.35 3.13 -4.16
N ALA A 46 7.78 2.14 -4.93
CA ALA A 46 7.98 2.31 -6.37
C ALA A 46 7.59 1.06 -7.18
N GLY A 47 7.15 1.29 -8.43
CA GLY A 47 6.75 0.25 -9.35
C GLY A 47 5.79 0.77 -10.43
N PRO A 48 5.17 -0.10 -11.22
CA PRO A 48 4.30 0.31 -12.31
C PRO A 48 3.02 0.95 -11.80
N CYS A 49 2.49 1.91 -12.56
CA CYS A 49 1.22 2.56 -12.22
C CYS A 49 0.04 1.58 -12.19
N ALA A 50 0.09 0.56 -13.05
CA ALA A 50 -0.84 -0.57 -13.06
C ALA A 50 -0.08 -1.84 -13.43
N ILE A 51 -0.57 -3.00 -12.96
CA ILE A 51 -0.05 -4.30 -13.36
C ILE A 51 -0.63 -4.65 -14.74
N GLU A 52 0.22 -4.64 -15.75
CA GLU A 52 -0.15 -4.96 -17.13
C GLU A 52 0.26 -6.39 -17.54
N GLY A 53 1.16 -7.01 -16.79
CA GLY A 53 1.62 -8.37 -17.01
C GLY A 53 2.69 -8.81 -16.02
N GLU A 54 2.89 -10.12 -15.93
CA GLU A 54 3.81 -10.73 -14.98
C GLU A 54 5.27 -10.40 -15.28
N GLU A 55 5.69 -10.60 -16.54
CA GLU A 55 7.08 -10.35 -16.96
C GLU A 55 7.50 -8.90 -16.70
N MET A 56 6.63 -7.95 -17.03
CA MET A 56 6.88 -6.53 -16.78
C MET A 56 7.03 -6.24 -15.30
N ALA A 57 6.14 -6.78 -14.46
CA ALA A 57 6.17 -6.58 -13.01
C ALA A 57 7.46 -7.14 -12.39
N LEU A 58 7.84 -8.37 -12.75
CA LEU A 58 9.06 -9.01 -12.25
C LEU A 58 10.33 -8.24 -12.69
N ARG A 59 10.41 -7.84 -13.95
CA ARG A 59 11.54 -7.06 -14.46
C ARG A 59 11.70 -5.71 -13.76
N ILE A 60 10.61 -4.99 -13.52
CA ILE A 60 10.64 -3.71 -12.80
C ILE A 60 11.07 -3.94 -11.34
N ALA A 61 10.49 -4.93 -10.66
CA ALA A 61 10.83 -5.26 -9.28
C ALA A 61 12.32 -5.58 -9.13
N GLU A 62 12.86 -6.45 -9.99
CA GLU A 62 14.27 -6.81 -9.99
C GLU A 62 15.19 -5.61 -10.21
N THR A 63 14.83 -4.76 -11.18
CA THR A 63 15.65 -3.57 -11.51
C THR A 63 15.71 -2.60 -10.35
N VAL A 64 14.54 -2.28 -9.76
CA VAL A 64 14.47 -1.34 -8.62
C VAL A 64 15.13 -1.94 -7.39
N LEU A 65 14.93 -3.24 -7.12
CA LEU A 65 15.56 -3.92 -5.98
C LEU A 65 17.08 -3.86 -6.06
N LYS A 66 17.68 -4.14 -7.22
CA LYS A 66 19.16 -4.04 -7.40
C LYS A 66 19.70 -2.63 -7.07
N ILE A 67 18.92 -1.59 -7.37
CA ILE A 67 19.32 -0.21 -7.06
C ILE A 67 19.17 0.08 -5.57
N THR A 68 18.04 -0.30 -5.00
CA THR A 68 17.71 -0.03 -3.59
C THR A 68 18.60 -0.81 -2.63
N ASP A 69 18.93 -2.07 -2.94
CA ASP A 69 19.87 -2.87 -2.15
C ASP A 69 21.27 -2.25 -2.15
N LYS A 70 21.76 -1.83 -3.31
CA LYS A 70 23.07 -1.16 -3.41
C LYS A 70 23.14 0.13 -2.59
N LEU A 71 22.03 0.82 -2.45
CA LEU A 71 21.93 2.11 -1.75
C LEU A 71 21.37 1.95 -0.31
N GLU A 72 21.12 0.73 0.15
CA GLU A 72 20.50 0.44 1.45
C GLU A 72 19.19 1.19 1.68
N ILE A 73 18.34 1.32 0.65
CA ILE A 73 17.04 2.00 0.71
C ILE A 73 15.94 0.98 1.03
N PRO A 74 15.15 1.17 2.10
CA PRO A 74 13.97 0.34 2.35
C PRO A 74 12.97 0.43 1.19
N TYR A 75 12.64 -0.71 0.58
CA TYR A 75 11.85 -0.76 -0.64
C TYR A 75 10.60 -1.63 -0.52
N VAL A 76 9.46 -1.09 -0.94
CA VAL A 76 8.21 -1.82 -1.14
C VAL A 76 7.81 -1.71 -2.61
N PHE A 77 7.59 -2.85 -3.27
CA PHE A 77 7.11 -2.85 -4.64
C PHE A 77 5.66 -2.38 -4.71
N LYS A 78 5.42 -1.30 -5.45
CA LYS A 78 4.08 -0.73 -5.66
C LYS A 78 3.54 -1.12 -7.02
N GLY A 79 2.32 -1.66 -7.05
CA GLY A 79 1.57 -1.85 -8.30
C GLY A 79 0.07 -1.76 -8.04
N SER A 80 -0.68 -1.02 -8.87
CA SER A 80 -2.13 -1.01 -8.75
C SER A 80 -2.73 -2.18 -9.52
N PHE A 81 -3.59 -2.96 -8.87
CA PHE A 81 -4.26 -4.09 -9.52
C PHE A 81 -5.37 -3.62 -10.46
N LYS A 82 -5.96 -2.45 -10.19
CA LYS A 82 -6.90 -1.77 -11.08
C LYS A 82 -6.70 -0.26 -11.04
N LYS A 83 -7.10 0.44 -12.11
CA LYS A 83 -7.09 1.90 -12.20
C LYS A 83 -8.51 2.46 -12.06
N ALA A 84 -8.73 3.24 -10.99
CA ALA A 84 -9.98 3.95 -10.76
C ALA A 84 -9.98 5.37 -11.34
N ASN A 85 -8.86 6.09 -11.25
CA ASN A 85 -8.73 7.45 -11.76
C ASN A 85 -8.28 7.44 -13.23
N ARG A 86 -9.23 7.63 -14.14
CA ARG A 86 -8.98 7.72 -15.58
C ARG A 86 -9.74 8.89 -16.18
N SER A 87 -9.20 9.47 -17.22
CA SER A 87 -9.82 10.62 -17.93
C SER A 87 -10.85 10.21 -18.97
N ARG A 88 -10.84 8.95 -19.39
CA ARG A 88 -11.77 8.41 -20.39
C ARG A 88 -12.37 7.10 -19.90
N ILE A 89 -13.62 6.82 -20.27
CA ILE A 89 -14.33 5.61 -19.85
C ILE A 89 -13.74 4.34 -20.46
N ASP A 90 -13.19 4.45 -21.66
CA ASP A 90 -12.57 3.36 -22.41
C ASP A 90 -11.06 3.17 -22.11
N SER A 91 -10.51 3.92 -21.14
CA SER A 91 -9.11 3.74 -20.73
C SER A 91 -8.88 2.38 -20.09
N PHE A 92 -7.65 1.87 -20.24
CA PHE A 92 -7.23 0.63 -19.58
C PHE A 92 -7.47 0.69 -18.07
N THR A 93 -8.16 -0.30 -17.55
CA THR A 93 -8.49 -0.42 -16.13
C THR A 93 -7.67 -1.48 -15.38
N GLY A 94 -7.13 -2.46 -16.09
CA GLY A 94 -6.37 -3.58 -15.54
C GLY A 94 -6.54 -4.85 -16.37
N ILE A 95 -5.85 -5.91 -15.95
CA ILE A 95 -5.86 -7.25 -16.58
C ILE A 95 -6.79 -8.24 -15.87
N GLY A 96 -7.63 -7.73 -14.97
CA GLY A 96 -8.46 -8.49 -14.03
C GLY A 96 -7.86 -8.48 -12.62
N ASP A 97 -8.71 -8.19 -11.64
CA ASP A 97 -8.30 -7.89 -10.26
C ASP A 97 -7.51 -9.04 -9.63
N GLU A 98 -8.06 -10.24 -9.65
CA GLU A 98 -7.40 -11.42 -9.06
C GLU A 98 -6.09 -11.78 -9.78
N LYS A 99 -6.06 -11.66 -11.11
CA LYS A 99 -4.86 -11.93 -11.89
C LYS A 99 -3.73 -10.96 -11.54
N ALA A 100 -4.04 -9.67 -11.43
CA ALA A 100 -3.07 -8.65 -11.05
C ALA A 100 -2.58 -8.82 -9.61
N LEU A 101 -3.48 -9.18 -8.68
CA LEU A 101 -3.14 -9.47 -7.29
C LEU A 101 -2.24 -10.69 -7.15
N LYS A 102 -2.48 -11.76 -7.91
CA LYS A 102 -1.59 -12.93 -7.98
C LYS A 102 -0.18 -12.58 -8.47
N ILE A 103 -0.07 -11.66 -9.42
CA ILE A 103 1.23 -11.16 -9.89
C ILE A 103 1.96 -10.40 -8.77
N LEU A 104 1.26 -9.55 -8.00
CA LEU A 104 1.86 -8.87 -6.86
C LEU A 104 2.38 -9.84 -5.80
N ARG A 105 1.60 -10.88 -5.47
CA ARG A 105 2.05 -11.96 -4.59
C ARG A 105 3.29 -12.66 -5.15
N LYS A 106 3.31 -12.98 -6.45
CA LYS A 106 4.45 -13.61 -7.09
C LYS A 106 5.72 -12.76 -7.02
N VAL A 107 5.60 -11.44 -7.18
CA VAL A 107 6.74 -10.50 -6.98
C VAL A 107 7.28 -10.62 -5.56
N SER A 108 6.39 -10.58 -4.55
CA SER A 108 6.79 -10.72 -3.14
C SER A 108 7.49 -12.04 -2.86
N GLU A 109 6.94 -13.15 -3.35
CA GLU A 109 7.49 -14.48 -3.14
C GLU A 109 8.84 -14.68 -3.85
N THR A 110 9.01 -14.12 -5.07
CA THR A 110 10.21 -14.26 -5.88
C THR A 110 11.38 -13.46 -5.30
N PHE A 111 11.14 -12.23 -4.94
CA PHE A 111 12.21 -11.31 -4.52
C PHE A 111 12.32 -11.13 -3.00
N LYS A 112 11.41 -11.71 -2.22
CA LYS A 112 11.34 -11.56 -0.76
C LYS A 112 11.26 -10.09 -0.33
N ILE A 113 10.47 -9.30 -1.05
CA ILE A 113 10.18 -7.90 -0.76
C ILE A 113 8.70 -7.69 -0.52
N PRO A 114 8.30 -6.74 0.33
CA PRO A 114 6.90 -6.43 0.54
C PRO A 114 6.28 -5.77 -0.68
N THR A 115 4.97 -5.96 -0.82
CA THR A 115 4.18 -5.37 -1.91
C THR A 115 3.06 -4.47 -1.37
N VAL A 116 2.69 -3.47 -2.17
CA VAL A 116 1.59 -2.56 -1.88
C VAL A 116 0.72 -2.34 -3.11
N THR A 117 -0.59 -2.27 -2.90
CA THR A 117 -1.56 -1.91 -3.94
C THR A 117 -2.58 -0.88 -3.46
N ASP A 118 -3.12 -0.10 -4.40
CA ASP A 118 -4.23 0.81 -4.11
C ASP A 118 -5.54 0.02 -3.96
N ILE A 119 -6.39 0.45 -3.02
CA ILE A 119 -7.77 -0.01 -2.88
C ILE A 119 -8.73 1.17 -3.11
N HIS A 120 -9.91 0.92 -3.68
CA HIS A 120 -10.84 1.96 -4.11
C HIS A 120 -12.24 1.79 -3.51
N GLU A 121 -12.61 0.57 -3.16
CA GLU A 121 -13.89 0.19 -2.59
C GLU A 121 -13.71 -0.65 -1.32
N VAL A 122 -14.73 -0.67 -0.47
CA VAL A 122 -14.71 -1.44 0.78
C VAL A 122 -14.43 -2.93 0.52
N SER A 123 -15.00 -3.48 -0.55
CA SER A 123 -14.77 -4.87 -0.97
C SER A 123 -13.34 -5.17 -1.37
N ASP A 124 -12.61 -4.19 -1.92
CA ASP A 124 -11.23 -4.36 -2.32
C ASP A 124 -10.31 -4.65 -1.12
N ALA A 125 -10.61 -4.08 0.04
CA ALA A 125 -9.74 -4.17 1.21
C ALA A 125 -9.46 -5.61 1.62
N LYS A 126 -10.51 -6.41 1.80
CA LYS A 126 -10.37 -7.82 2.20
C LYS A 126 -9.71 -8.64 1.10
N MET A 127 -10.13 -8.45 -0.15
CA MET A 127 -9.58 -9.18 -1.30
C MET A 127 -8.08 -8.89 -1.48
N ALA A 128 -7.68 -7.62 -1.52
CA ALA A 128 -6.28 -7.25 -1.72
C ALA A 128 -5.39 -7.67 -0.54
N ALA A 129 -5.89 -7.62 0.69
CA ALA A 129 -5.15 -8.02 1.89
C ALA A 129 -4.69 -9.48 1.87
N GLU A 130 -5.34 -10.35 1.10
CA GLU A 130 -4.90 -11.73 0.92
C GLU A 130 -3.60 -11.83 0.12
N TYR A 131 -3.29 -10.85 -0.73
CA TYR A 131 -2.21 -10.92 -1.71
C TYR A 131 -1.04 -9.99 -1.45
N VAL A 132 -1.25 -8.89 -0.71
CA VAL A 132 -0.22 -7.86 -0.48
C VAL A 132 0.03 -7.64 1.01
N ASP A 133 1.16 -6.99 1.32
CA ASP A 133 1.59 -6.69 2.70
C ASP A 133 1.07 -5.35 3.18
N VAL A 134 0.89 -4.41 2.26
CA VAL A 134 0.46 -3.05 2.55
C VAL A 134 -0.73 -2.69 1.66
N LEU A 135 -1.76 -2.08 2.25
CA LEU A 135 -2.87 -1.48 1.50
C LEU A 135 -2.66 0.02 1.38
N GLN A 136 -2.89 0.58 0.20
CA GLN A 136 -2.82 2.03 -0.01
C GLN A 136 -4.18 2.61 -0.30
N ILE A 137 -4.53 3.69 0.41
CA ILE A 137 -5.71 4.50 0.10
C ILE A 137 -5.25 5.72 -0.72
N PRO A 138 -5.73 5.87 -1.98
CA PRO A 138 -5.41 7.00 -2.83
C PRO A 138 -5.81 8.34 -2.20
N ALA A 139 -5.11 9.41 -2.56
CA ALA A 139 -5.31 10.74 -1.98
C ALA A 139 -6.76 11.25 -2.12
N PHE A 140 -7.43 10.94 -3.23
CA PHE A 140 -8.82 11.37 -3.47
C PHE A 140 -9.87 10.56 -2.69
N LEU A 141 -9.49 9.41 -2.09
CA LEU A 141 -10.37 8.55 -1.27
C LEU A 141 -10.04 8.60 0.23
N VAL A 142 -9.04 9.36 0.64
CA VAL A 142 -8.54 9.36 2.03
C VAL A 142 -9.59 9.78 3.06
N ARG A 143 -10.65 10.47 2.64
CA ARG A 143 -11.79 10.88 3.49
C ARG A 143 -12.99 9.92 3.44
N GLN A 144 -12.90 8.81 2.73
CA GLN A 144 -13.95 7.79 2.69
C GLN A 144 -13.85 6.92 3.95
N THR A 145 -14.62 7.25 4.97
CA THR A 145 -14.53 6.61 6.30
C THR A 145 -14.67 5.09 6.22
N ASP A 146 -15.67 4.58 5.49
CA ASP A 146 -15.91 3.15 5.38
C ASP A 146 -14.73 2.40 4.72
N LEU A 147 -14.09 3.01 3.71
CA LEU A 147 -12.90 2.45 3.08
C LEU A 147 -11.71 2.40 4.04
N VAL A 148 -11.50 3.46 4.82
CA VAL A 148 -10.42 3.53 5.82
C VAL A 148 -10.63 2.50 6.92
N VAL A 149 -11.88 2.35 7.41
CA VAL A 149 -12.24 1.35 8.41
C VAL A 149 -12.03 -0.06 7.87
N ALA A 150 -12.53 -0.37 6.65
CA ALA A 150 -12.35 -1.66 6.03
C ALA A 150 -10.86 -2.02 5.84
N ALA A 151 -10.03 -1.07 5.43
CA ALA A 151 -8.58 -1.28 5.31
C ALA A 151 -7.94 -1.58 6.68
N ALA A 152 -8.30 -0.83 7.72
CA ALA A 152 -7.78 -1.03 9.08
C ALA A 152 -8.19 -2.39 9.67
N GLU A 153 -9.40 -2.86 9.41
CA GLU A 153 -9.94 -4.15 9.88
C GLU A 153 -9.20 -5.36 9.29
N THR A 154 -8.50 -5.19 8.16
CA THR A 154 -7.68 -6.27 7.58
C THR A 154 -6.46 -6.64 8.44
N GLY A 155 -6.05 -5.77 9.36
CA GLY A 155 -4.83 -5.92 10.15
C GLY A 155 -3.52 -5.70 9.37
N LYS A 156 -3.60 -5.35 8.09
CA LYS A 156 -2.44 -4.98 7.26
C LYS A 156 -1.94 -3.57 7.58
N VAL A 157 -0.71 -3.28 7.21
CA VAL A 157 -0.21 -1.90 7.21
C VAL A 157 -0.99 -1.09 6.18
N VAL A 158 -1.46 0.09 6.56
CA VAL A 158 -2.24 0.97 5.66
C VAL A 158 -1.47 2.25 5.40
N ASN A 159 -1.19 2.51 4.14
CA ASN A 159 -0.62 3.77 3.66
C ASN A 159 -1.74 4.72 3.21
N LEU A 160 -1.95 5.78 3.95
CA LEU A 160 -2.87 6.85 3.58
C LEU A 160 -2.13 7.93 2.80
N LYS A 161 -2.39 8.05 1.50
CA LYS A 161 -1.83 9.17 0.72
C LYS A 161 -2.49 10.47 1.15
N LYS A 162 -1.66 11.45 1.51
CA LYS A 162 -2.14 12.78 1.90
C LYS A 162 -3.05 13.37 0.82
N GLY A 163 -4.25 13.78 1.21
CA GLY A 163 -5.19 14.50 0.33
C GLY A 163 -4.63 15.87 -0.07
N GLN A 164 -5.09 16.39 -1.22
CA GLN A 164 -4.63 17.68 -1.74
C GLN A 164 -4.96 18.86 -0.82
N PHE A 165 -6.05 18.73 -0.06
CA PHE A 165 -6.58 19.77 0.82
C PHE A 165 -6.43 19.45 2.33
N MET A 166 -5.42 18.66 2.69
CA MET A 166 -5.13 18.28 4.06
C MET A 166 -3.79 18.83 4.53
#